data_f297e286ddbb78ad31d5c259e47d4804
#
_entry.id   f297e286ddbb78ad31d5c259e47d4804
#
_cell.length_a   1.000
_cell.length_b   1.000
_cell.length_c   1.000
_cell.angle_alpha   90.00
_cell.angle_beta   90.00
_cell.angle_gamma   90.00
#
_symmetry.space_group_name_H-M   'P 1'
#
loop_
_entity.id
_entity.type
_entity.pdbx_description
1 polymer ?
#
loop_
_entity_poly.entity_id
_entity_poly.type
_entity_poly.pdbx_seq_one_letter_code
_entity_poly.pdbx_strand_id
1 'polypeptide(L)'
;MARILVVDDSPDVRLALATILEDAGHDVVEAEDGDQVFDLAVSESPNLVLLDVMMPRVNGFDALATLKADTRTSPIPVIMVTAKGRPEDMAMARSLGAVEYITKPWADGDVELRVDWALAADHKQKRR
;
A
#
# COMPACT_ATOMS: atom_id res chain seq x y z
N MET A 1 -9.46 1.68 13.89
CA MET A 1 -9.85 2.16 12.56
C MET A 1 -8.71 2.98 11.95
N ALA A 2 -8.40 2.74 10.69
CA ALA A 2 -7.34 3.43 9.98
C ALA A 2 -7.84 3.97 8.66
N ARG A 3 -7.14 4.96 8.10
CA ARG A 3 -7.35 5.42 6.73
C ARG A 3 -6.30 4.76 5.85
N ILE A 4 -6.73 4.09 4.79
CA ILE A 4 -5.85 3.31 3.92
C ILE A 4 -6.00 3.81 2.49
N LEU A 5 -4.87 4.15 1.87
CA LEU A 5 -4.83 4.56 0.46
C LEU A 5 -4.59 3.30 -0.38
N VAL A 6 -5.51 3.02 -1.30
CA VAL A 6 -5.43 1.87 -2.21
C VAL A 6 -5.14 2.38 -3.61
N VAL A 7 -4.02 1.95 -4.18
CA VAL A 7 -3.54 2.41 -5.48
C VAL A 7 -3.43 1.24 -6.44
N ASP A 8 -4.29 1.20 -7.45
CA ASP A 8 -4.31 0.15 -8.47
C ASP A 8 -5.06 0.69 -9.67
N ASP A 9 -4.59 0.42 -10.88
CA ASP A 9 -5.25 0.89 -12.10
C ASP A 9 -6.51 0.08 -12.42
N SER A 10 -6.69 -1.09 -11.83
CA SER A 10 -7.88 -1.92 -12.03
C SER A 10 -9.01 -1.51 -11.08
N PRO A 11 -10.16 -1.05 -11.61
CA PRO A 11 -11.31 -0.75 -10.75
C PRO A 11 -11.81 -1.96 -9.97
N ASP A 12 -11.73 -3.16 -10.56
CA ASP A 12 -12.17 -4.39 -9.91
C ASP A 12 -11.29 -4.72 -8.69
N VAL A 13 -9.97 -4.54 -8.82
CA VAL A 13 -9.05 -4.78 -7.71
C VAL A 13 -9.27 -3.75 -6.62
N ARG A 14 -9.42 -2.46 -6.98
CA ARG A 14 -9.71 -1.42 -5.98
C ARG A 14 -11.00 -1.73 -5.23
N LEU A 15 -12.05 -2.15 -5.95
CA LEU A 15 -13.32 -2.50 -5.29
C LEU A 15 -13.15 -3.67 -4.34
N ALA A 16 -12.43 -4.71 -4.75
CA ALA A 16 -12.21 -5.88 -3.91
C ALA A 16 -11.44 -5.50 -2.63
N LEU A 17 -10.36 -4.73 -2.76
CA LEU A 17 -9.58 -4.31 -1.61
C LEU A 17 -10.38 -3.37 -0.71
N ALA A 18 -11.11 -2.40 -1.29
CA ALA A 18 -11.92 -1.46 -0.52
C ALA A 18 -12.98 -2.21 0.27
N THR A 19 -13.64 -3.20 -0.32
CA THR A 19 -14.66 -4.00 0.36
C THR A 19 -14.07 -4.73 1.57
N ILE A 20 -12.92 -5.40 1.37
CA ILE A 20 -12.24 -6.11 2.47
C ILE A 20 -11.90 -5.14 3.61
N LEU A 21 -11.33 -3.99 3.26
CA LEU A 21 -10.84 -3.04 4.27
C LEU A 21 -11.99 -2.32 4.97
N GLU A 22 -13.03 -1.94 4.24
CA GLU A 22 -14.21 -1.30 4.84
C GLU A 22 -14.97 -2.25 5.74
N ASP A 23 -15.08 -3.52 5.37
CA ASP A 23 -15.68 -4.55 6.22
C ASP A 23 -14.89 -4.73 7.52
N ALA A 24 -13.59 -4.46 7.49
CA ALA A 24 -12.74 -4.52 8.69
C ALA A 24 -12.77 -3.21 9.50
N GLY A 25 -13.55 -2.23 9.09
CA GLY A 25 -13.73 -0.98 9.83
C GLY A 25 -12.79 0.15 9.43
N HIS A 26 -12.10 0.04 8.31
CA HIS A 26 -11.18 1.10 7.85
C HIS A 26 -11.84 2.03 6.84
N ASP A 27 -11.35 3.27 6.78
CA ASP A 27 -11.68 4.21 5.71
C ASP A 27 -10.74 3.99 4.54
N VAL A 28 -11.26 4.01 3.31
CA VAL A 28 -10.47 3.78 2.11
C VAL A 28 -10.50 5.01 1.21
N VAL A 29 -9.31 5.43 0.77
CA VAL A 29 -9.12 6.42 -0.29
C VAL A 29 -8.51 5.68 -1.48
N GLU A 30 -9.02 5.94 -2.69
CA GLU A 30 -8.57 5.21 -3.88
C GLU A 30 -7.82 6.13 -4.84
N ALA A 31 -6.81 5.57 -5.50
CA ALA A 31 -6.11 6.20 -6.62
C ALA A 31 -5.91 5.15 -7.71
N GLU A 32 -5.92 5.60 -8.97
CA GLU A 32 -5.81 4.70 -10.11
C GLU A 32 -4.44 4.69 -10.76
N ASP A 33 -3.54 5.59 -10.34
CA ASP A 33 -2.20 5.68 -10.93
C ASP A 33 -1.18 6.17 -9.91
N GLY A 34 0.08 5.80 -10.15
CA GLY A 34 1.19 6.15 -9.28
C GLY A 34 1.48 7.65 -9.20
N ASP A 35 1.08 8.43 -10.23
CA ASP A 35 1.29 9.88 -10.23
C ASP A 35 0.41 10.61 -9.21
N GLN A 36 -0.63 9.97 -8.69
CA GLN A 36 -1.53 10.55 -7.69
C GLN A 36 -1.10 10.23 -6.25
N VAL A 37 -0.21 9.26 -6.07
CA VAL A 37 0.05 8.65 -4.76
C VAL A 37 0.65 9.64 -3.78
N PHE A 38 1.68 10.38 -4.21
CA PHE A 38 2.37 11.29 -3.32
C PHE A 38 1.45 12.39 -2.80
N ASP A 39 0.71 13.04 -3.72
CA ASP A 39 -0.18 14.14 -3.35
C ASP A 39 -1.29 13.66 -2.42
N LEU A 40 -1.86 12.49 -2.68
CA LEU A 40 -2.88 11.91 -1.82
C LEU A 40 -2.32 11.49 -0.46
N ALA A 41 -1.10 10.96 -0.43
CA ALA A 41 -0.46 10.62 0.84
C ALA A 41 -0.23 11.84 1.70
N VAL A 42 0.11 12.97 1.09
CA VAL A 42 0.28 14.23 1.83
C VAL A 42 -1.06 14.78 2.29
N SER A 43 -2.05 14.85 1.39
CA SER A 43 -3.34 15.51 1.70
C SER A 43 -4.24 14.67 2.60
N GLU A 44 -4.23 13.35 2.45
CA GLU A 44 -5.13 12.44 3.19
C GLU A 44 -4.49 11.88 4.44
N SER A 45 -3.18 11.96 4.58
CA SER A 45 -2.43 11.43 5.72
C SER A 45 -2.86 9.99 6.07
N PRO A 46 -2.79 9.04 5.12
CA PRO A 46 -3.21 7.68 5.41
C PRO A 46 -2.29 7.00 6.42
N ASN A 47 -2.82 6.02 7.10
CA ASN A 47 -2.05 5.20 8.04
C ASN A 47 -1.30 4.08 7.33
N LEU A 48 -1.69 3.78 6.08
CA LEU A 48 -1.12 2.69 5.30
C LEU A 48 -1.42 2.92 3.82
N VAL A 49 -0.50 2.50 2.95
CA VAL A 49 -0.71 2.52 1.49
C VAL A 49 -0.62 1.10 0.96
N LEU A 50 -1.61 0.67 0.18
CA LEU A 50 -1.55 -0.54 -0.64
C LEU A 50 -1.28 -0.11 -2.06
N LEU A 51 -0.22 -0.62 -2.69
CA LEU A 51 0.32 -0.06 -3.91
C LEU A 51 0.68 -1.18 -4.90
N ASP A 52 0.11 -1.12 -6.11
CA ASP A 52 0.47 -2.04 -7.19
C ASP A 52 1.77 -1.58 -7.85
N VAL A 53 2.55 -2.54 -8.36
CA VAL A 53 3.76 -2.25 -9.13
C VAL A 53 3.40 -1.83 -10.55
N MET A 54 2.42 -2.51 -11.17
CA MET A 54 2.12 -2.37 -12.61
C MET A 54 1.01 -1.34 -12.85
N MET A 55 1.42 -0.10 -13.13
CA MET A 55 0.49 1.00 -13.44
C MET A 55 0.98 1.75 -14.68
N PRO A 56 0.06 2.42 -15.44
CA PRO A 56 0.43 2.90 -16.79
C PRO A 56 1.41 4.06 -16.82
N ARG A 57 1.36 5.02 -15.91
CA ARG A 57 2.21 6.22 -16.00
C ARG A 57 3.42 6.17 -15.10
N VAL A 58 3.20 5.84 -13.83
CA VAL A 58 4.28 5.74 -12.84
C VAL A 58 4.17 4.37 -12.21
N ASN A 59 5.22 3.55 -12.34
CA ASN A 59 5.17 2.23 -11.74
C ASN A 59 5.26 2.33 -10.21
N GLY A 60 4.80 1.29 -9.53
CA GLY A 60 4.70 1.29 -8.07
C GLY A 60 6.04 1.38 -7.36
N PHE A 61 7.11 0.88 -7.95
CA PHE A 61 8.45 1.01 -7.33
C PHE A 61 8.90 2.47 -7.28
N ASP A 62 8.64 3.23 -8.36
CA ASP A 62 8.95 4.66 -8.40
C ASP A 62 8.10 5.44 -7.41
N ALA A 63 6.80 5.11 -7.34
CA ALA A 63 5.91 5.73 -6.36
C ALA A 63 6.36 5.45 -4.92
N LEU A 64 6.76 4.21 -4.64
CA LEU A 64 7.29 3.82 -3.34
C LEU A 64 8.55 4.62 -2.99
N ALA A 65 9.49 4.72 -3.94
CA ALA A 65 10.71 5.48 -3.74
C ALA A 65 10.41 6.96 -3.42
N THR A 66 9.46 7.55 -4.14
CA THR A 66 9.03 8.93 -3.90
C THR A 66 8.47 9.10 -2.49
N LEU A 67 7.60 8.18 -2.05
CA LEU A 67 7.04 8.23 -0.70
C LEU A 67 8.12 8.14 0.38
N LYS A 68 9.11 7.28 0.18
CA LYS A 68 10.16 7.06 1.18
C LYS A 68 11.22 8.16 1.19
N ALA A 69 11.31 8.95 0.12
CA ALA A 69 12.28 10.04 0.00
C ALA A 69 11.83 11.34 0.69
N ASP A 70 10.54 11.48 1.00
CA ASP A 70 9.99 12.72 1.61
C ASP A 70 9.62 12.47 3.08
N THR A 71 10.03 13.37 3.97
CA THR A 71 9.79 13.21 5.41
C THR A 71 8.31 13.22 5.78
N ARG A 72 7.47 13.83 4.95
CA ARG A 72 6.02 13.87 5.20
C ARG A 72 5.34 12.53 4.97
N THR A 73 5.92 11.67 4.12
CA THR A 73 5.31 10.40 3.72
C THR A 73 6.15 9.19 4.10
N SER A 74 7.45 9.36 4.36
CA SER A 74 8.34 8.23 4.65
C SER A 74 7.90 7.39 5.85
N PRO A 75 7.26 7.94 6.90
CA PRO A 75 6.79 7.10 8.01
C PRO A 75 5.58 6.22 7.68
N ILE A 76 4.89 6.48 6.57
CA ILE A 76 3.68 5.72 6.23
C ILE A 76 4.09 4.34 5.71
N PRO A 77 3.65 3.24 6.34
CA PRO A 77 3.97 1.91 5.85
C PRO A 77 3.31 1.64 4.49
N VAL A 78 4.02 0.93 3.62
CA VAL A 78 3.54 0.59 2.28
C VAL A 78 3.58 -0.92 2.10
N ILE A 79 2.47 -1.49 1.66
CA ILE A 79 2.36 -2.90 1.26
C ILE A 79 2.20 -2.93 -0.26
N MET A 80 3.06 -3.69 -0.95
CA MET A 80 2.88 -3.91 -2.38
C MET A 80 1.82 -4.99 -2.60
N VAL A 81 0.88 -4.77 -3.51
CA VAL A 81 -0.16 -5.73 -3.87
C VAL A 81 -0.16 -5.86 -5.38
N THR A 82 0.43 -6.93 -5.92
CA THR A 82 0.72 -6.99 -7.35
C THR A 82 0.76 -8.42 -7.88
N ALA A 83 0.55 -8.57 -9.19
CA ALA A 83 0.73 -9.85 -9.88
C ALA A 83 2.20 -10.21 -10.08
N LYS A 84 3.14 -9.28 -9.89
CA LYS A 84 4.58 -9.55 -10.01
C LYS A 84 5.06 -10.26 -8.75
N GLY A 85 5.22 -11.59 -8.83
CA GLY A 85 5.55 -12.42 -7.66
C GLY A 85 6.95 -12.98 -7.65
N ARG A 86 7.87 -12.47 -8.48
CA ARG A 86 9.24 -13.01 -8.51
C ARG A 86 10.04 -12.56 -7.28
N PRO A 87 11.01 -13.40 -6.83
CA PRO A 87 11.84 -13.02 -5.68
C PRO A 87 12.57 -11.69 -5.86
N GLU A 88 13.03 -11.36 -7.08
CA GLU A 88 13.70 -10.09 -7.35
C GLU A 88 12.77 -8.90 -7.20
N ASP A 89 11.48 -9.05 -7.52
CA ASP A 89 10.49 -7.98 -7.32
C ASP A 89 10.25 -7.73 -5.83
N MET A 90 10.15 -8.81 -5.05
CA MET A 90 9.99 -8.72 -3.60
C MET A 90 11.22 -8.08 -2.95
N ALA A 91 12.40 -8.45 -3.40
CA ALA A 91 13.66 -7.90 -2.89
C ALA A 91 13.76 -6.41 -3.21
N MET A 92 13.37 -6.01 -4.43
CA MET A 92 13.35 -4.59 -4.83
C MET A 92 12.41 -3.79 -3.94
N ALA A 93 11.18 -4.28 -3.72
CA ALA A 93 10.20 -3.60 -2.88
C ALA A 93 10.75 -3.41 -1.46
N ARG A 94 11.33 -4.46 -0.89
CA ARG A 94 11.88 -4.41 0.46
C ARG A 94 13.03 -3.42 0.54
N SER A 95 13.91 -3.41 -0.45
CA SER A 95 15.05 -2.48 -0.47
C SER A 95 14.60 -1.03 -0.59
N LEU A 96 13.45 -0.77 -1.20
CA LEU A 96 12.86 0.55 -1.34
C LEU A 96 12.01 0.95 -0.12
N GLY A 97 11.82 0.05 0.84
CA GLY A 97 11.15 0.37 2.10
C GLY A 97 9.74 -0.16 2.28
N ALA A 98 9.24 -1.02 1.38
CA ALA A 98 7.95 -1.67 1.59
C ALA A 98 8.04 -2.63 2.78
N VAL A 99 6.96 -2.68 3.59
CA VAL A 99 6.96 -3.53 4.80
C VAL A 99 6.40 -4.92 4.53
N GLU A 100 5.61 -5.07 3.46
CA GLU A 100 5.00 -6.36 3.09
C GLU A 100 4.79 -6.42 1.58
N TYR A 101 4.55 -7.64 1.10
CA TYR A 101 4.32 -7.91 -0.33
C TYR A 101 3.22 -8.96 -0.46
N ILE A 102 2.14 -8.61 -1.15
CA ILE A 102 1.02 -9.51 -1.39
C ILE A 102 0.93 -9.76 -2.90
N THR A 103 0.92 -11.03 -3.30
CA THR A 103 0.76 -11.39 -4.72
C THR A 103 -0.71 -11.58 -5.06
N LYS A 104 -1.09 -11.18 -6.27
CA LYS A 104 -2.43 -11.42 -6.81
C LYS A 104 -2.46 -12.75 -7.56
N PRO A 105 -3.49 -13.55 -7.41
CA PRO A 105 -4.58 -13.41 -6.46
C PRO A 105 -4.12 -13.75 -5.04
N TRP A 106 -4.69 -13.06 -4.05
CA TRP A 106 -4.36 -13.33 -2.65
C TRP A 106 -5.28 -14.40 -2.08
N ALA A 107 -4.82 -15.06 -1.01
CA ALA A 107 -5.65 -16.03 -0.29
C ALA A 107 -6.64 -15.32 0.62
N ASP A 108 -7.76 -15.98 0.91
CA ASP A 108 -8.77 -15.45 1.83
C ASP A 108 -8.14 -15.11 3.18
N GLY A 109 -8.38 -13.90 3.67
CA GLY A 109 -7.87 -13.44 4.95
C GLY A 109 -6.45 -12.90 4.92
N ASP A 110 -5.72 -13.06 3.81
CA ASP A 110 -4.32 -12.66 3.73
C ASP A 110 -4.15 -11.15 3.77
N VAL A 111 -5.00 -10.40 3.06
CA VAL A 111 -4.95 -8.95 3.04
C VAL A 111 -5.20 -8.39 4.45
N GLU A 112 -6.25 -8.87 5.10
CA GLU A 112 -6.62 -8.42 6.45
C GLU A 112 -5.49 -8.67 7.45
N LEU A 113 -4.91 -9.86 7.40
CA LEU A 113 -3.84 -10.24 8.32
C LEU A 113 -2.62 -9.35 8.16
N ARG A 114 -2.19 -9.11 6.91
CA ARG A 114 -1.00 -8.31 6.64
C ARG A 114 -1.22 -6.83 6.93
N VAL A 115 -2.43 -6.33 6.67
CA VAL A 115 -2.80 -4.96 7.01
C VAL A 115 -2.78 -4.77 8.53
N ASP A 116 -3.40 -5.67 9.28
CA ASP A 116 -3.41 -5.59 10.73
C ASP A 116 -1.99 -5.62 11.30
N TRP A 117 -1.16 -6.49 10.76
CA TRP A 117 0.23 -6.60 11.20
C TRP A 117 1.01 -5.32 10.93
N ALA A 118 0.87 -4.75 9.73
CA ALA A 118 1.57 -3.51 9.37
C ALA A 118 1.14 -2.32 10.22
N LEU A 119 -0.16 -2.20 10.50
CA LEU A 119 -0.69 -1.14 11.35
C LEU A 119 -0.23 -1.28 12.79
N ALA A 120 -0.18 -2.51 13.31
CA ALA A 120 0.29 -2.78 14.67
C ALA A 120 1.77 -2.47 14.83
N ALA A 121 2.59 -2.86 13.85
CA ALA A 121 4.03 -2.61 13.88
C ALA A 121 4.33 -1.10 13.83
N ASP A 122 3.64 -0.35 12.95
CA ASP A 122 3.78 1.10 12.85
C ASP A 122 3.42 1.78 14.18
N HIS A 123 2.32 1.35 14.79
CA HIS A 123 1.87 1.90 16.07
C HIS A 123 2.90 1.67 17.17
N LYS A 124 3.51 0.48 17.22
CA LYS A 124 4.57 0.18 18.20
C LYS A 124 5.79 1.07 18.00
N GLN A 125 6.18 1.34 16.77
CA GLN A 125 7.31 2.22 16.47
C GLN A 125 7.03 3.65 16.94
N LYS A 126 5.81 4.13 16.77
CA LYS A 126 5.42 5.47 17.19
C LYS A 126 5.44 5.66 18.71
N ARG A 127 5.32 4.57 19.46
CA ARG A 127 5.34 4.62 20.94
C ARG A 127 6.73 4.75 21.52
N ARG A 128 7.75 4.51 20.71
CA ARG A 128 9.13 4.65 21.15
C ARG A 128 9.59 6.08 21.04
#